data_7ced34d0047c6c031c7e646a01bc4bf5
#
_entry.id   7ced34d0047c6c031c7e646a01bc4bf5
#
_cell.length_a   1.000
_cell.length_b   1.000
_cell.length_c   1.000
_cell.angle_alpha   90.00
_cell.angle_beta   90.00
_cell.angle_gamma   90.00
#
_symmetry.space_group_name_H-M   'P 1'
#
loop_
_entity.id
_entity.type
_entity.pdbx_description
1 polymer ?
#
loop_
_entity_poly.entity_id
_entity_poly.type
_entity_poly.pdbx_seq_one_letter_code
_entity_poly.pdbx_strand_id
1 'polypeptide(L)'
;MTAKKAMLIAGFGLVLLTALVSTGSATDVPKAKLPLLTTSAGQSQDATTINIVCDEAGVGYDYCDVPTVEMLNAGVGLAGKKSAEGFHVEIHTDLAKFPKGTPYKTVIFAIGASLKGMGASGLTVDSEEARLKKLVADCRQKKVFIIGVHVGGKSTRGAAGSDNERMIDAVAPEADYLIVTKESNFDGRFSKIAKAKNIPLTEVEYALDLVDIFKQVFQ
;
A
#
# COMPACT_ATOMS: atom_id res chain seq x y z
N MET A 1 4.59 82.68 34.09
CA MET A 1 5.50 81.69 33.46
C MET A 1 4.95 80.30 33.75
N THR A 2 4.36 79.68 32.75
CA THR A 2 3.51 78.46 32.83
C THR A 2 4.31 77.26 32.39
N ALA A 3 4.54 76.31 33.31
CA ALA A 3 5.17 75.03 33.01
C ALA A 3 4.11 73.97 32.45
N LYS A 4 4.28 73.52 31.23
CA LYS A 4 3.50 72.51 30.65
C LYS A 4 3.98 71.08 31.10
N LYS A 5 3.12 70.38 31.79
CA LYS A 5 3.34 68.93 32.10
C LYS A 5 3.09 68.07 30.84
N ALA A 6 4.09 67.33 30.39
CA ALA A 6 3.96 66.34 29.39
C ALA A 6 3.50 65.00 30.04
N MET A 7 2.39 64.48 29.55
CA MET A 7 1.79 63.21 30.00
C MET A 7 2.27 62.09 29.07
N LEU A 8 3.06 61.16 29.63
CA LEU A 8 3.57 59.98 28.93
C LEU A 8 2.51 58.88 28.98
N ILE A 9 1.92 58.53 27.85
CA ILE A 9 0.99 57.43 27.74
C ILE A 9 1.80 56.19 27.35
N ALA A 10 1.95 55.26 28.30
CA ALA A 10 2.52 53.95 28.04
C ALA A 10 1.47 53.06 27.39
N GLY A 11 1.62 52.81 26.09
CA GLY A 11 0.77 51.83 25.36
C GLY A 11 1.21 50.41 25.67
N PHE A 12 0.38 49.68 26.37
CA PHE A 12 0.55 48.25 26.62
C PHE A 12 0.09 47.49 25.33
N GLY A 13 1.05 47.07 24.50
CA GLY A 13 0.79 46.24 23.33
C GLY A 13 0.46 44.82 23.76
N LEU A 14 -0.79 44.44 23.66
CA LEU A 14 -1.25 43.03 23.84
C LEU A 14 -0.83 42.23 22.62
N VAL A 15 0.25 41.47 22.73
CA VAL A 15 0.63 40.47 21.70
C VAL A 15 -0.28 39.28 21.84
N LEU A 16 -1.27 39.20 20.94
CA LEU A 16 -2.15 38.02 20.80
C LEU A 16 -1.34 36.91 20.12
N LEU A 17 -0.83 35.95 20.91
CA LEU A 17 -0.17 34.77 20.42
C LEU A 17 -1.26 33.81 19.91
N THR A 18 -1.60 33.86 18.62
CA THR A 18 -2.48 32.89 17.99
C THR A 18 -1.72 31.56 17.86
N ALA A 19 -2.00 30.63 18.77
CA ALA A 19 -1.60 29.24 18.60
C ALA A 19 -2.28 28.68 17.34
N LEU A 20 -1.53 28.45 16.27
CA LEU A 20 -1.97 27.63 15.16
C LEU A 20 -2.16 26.20 15.71
N VAL A 21 -3.38 25.84 16.04
CA VAL A 21 -3.75 24.45 16.21
C VAL A 21 -3.68 23.83 14.81
N SER A 22 -2.58 23.12 14.54
CA SER A 22 -2.49 22.24 13.37
C SER A 22 -3.52 21.13 13.58
N THR A 23 -4.72 21.32 13.03
CA THR A 23 -5.65 20.23 12.84
C THR A 23 -4.99 19.27 11.85
N GLY A 24 -4.48 18.15 12.35
CA GLY A 24 -4.04 17.06 11.49
C GLY A 24 -5.18 16.75 10.54
N SER A 25 -5.03 17.12 9.27
CA SER A 25 -5.94 16.73 8.21
C SER A 25 -5.99 15.21 8.22
N ALA A 26 -7.16 14.62 8.50
CA ALA A 26 -7.39 13.23 8.16
C ALA A 26 -7.07 13.13 6.66
N THR A 27 -5.98 12.43 6.32
CA THR A 27 -5.62 12.24 4.91
C THR A 27 -6.76 11.50 4.27
N ASP A 28 -7.43 12.15 3.29
CA ASP A 28 -8.50 11.50 2.53
C ASP A 28 -7.97 10.17 1.98
N VAL A 29 -8.72 9.10 2.26
CA VAL A 29 -8.37 7.76 1.75
C VAL A 29 -8.42 7.80 0.23
N PRO A 30 -7.32 7.52 -0.48
CA PRO A 30 -7.29 7.55 -1.94
C PRO A 30 -8.33 6.60 -2.53
N LYS A 31 -8.96 7.01 -3.64
CA LYS A 31 -9.90 6.16 -4.37
C LYS A 31 -9.18 5.38 -5.44
N ALA A 32 -9.44 4.08 -5.47
CA ALA A 32 -8.96 3.16 -6.49
C ALA A 32 -10.12 2.61 -7.33
N LYS A 33 -9.80 1.98 -8.44
CA LYS A 33 -10.81 1.47 -9.40
C LYS A 33 -10.66 -0.04 -9.55
N LEU A 34 -11.78 -0.70 -9.77
CA LEU A 34 -11.83 -2.10 -10.19
C LEU A 34 -11.67 -2.23 -11.72
N PRO A 35 -11.26 -3.37 -12.24
CA PRO A 35 -10.93 -4.61 -11.52
C PRO A 35 -9.57 -4.58 -10.84
N LEU A 36 -9.43 -5.42 -9.80
CA LEU A 36 -8.31 -5.51 -8.88
C LEU A 36 -7.55 -6.83 -9.08
N LEU A 37 -6.22 -6.75 -9.09
CA LEU A 37 -5.33 -7.90 -8.88
C LEU A 37 -4.68 -7.79 -7.51
N THR A 38 -4.72 -8.85 -6.71
CA THR A 38 -3.92 -9.00 -5.50
C THR A 38 -2.74 -9.93 -5.75
N THR A 39 -1.58 -9.62 -5.22
CA THR A 39 -0.37 -10.43 -5.36
C THR A 39 0.52 -10.36 -4.14
N SER A 40 1.36 -11.37 -3.98
CA SER A 40 2.41 -11.35 -2.95
C SER A 40 3.65 -10.60 -3.43
N ALA A 41 4.28 -9.89 -2.50
CA ALA A 41 5.61 -9.32 -2.68
C ALA A 41 6.55 -9.92 -1.62
N GLY A 42 7.12 -11.09 -1.94
CA GLY A 42 8.01 -11.87 -1.08
C GLY A 42 7.41 -13.18 -0.55
N GLN A 43 6.25 -13.58 -1.04
CA GLN A 43 5.62 -14.88 -0.76
C GLN A 43 5.30 -15.14 0.72
N SER A 44 4.98 -14.06 1.48
CA SER A 44 4.46 -14.16 2.85
C SER A 44 2.98 -14.50 2.87
N GLN A 45 2.47 -14.87 4.05
CA GLN A 45 1.04 -15.11 4.26
C GLN A 45 0.20 -13.82 4.27
N ASP A 46 0.82 -12.66 4.18
CA ASP A 46 0.11 -11.37 4.13
C ASP A 46 -0.85 -11.30 2.95
N ALA A 47 -0.52 -11.95 1.82
CA ALA A 47 -1.42 -12.04 0.67
C ALA A 47 -2.75 -12.72 1.02
N THR A 48 -2.72 -13.82 1.77
CA THR A 48 -3.94 -14.49 2.24
C THR A 48 -4.76 -13.56 3.15
N THR A 49 -4.10 -12.83 4.05
CA THR A 49 -4.78 -11.85 4.91
C THR A 49 -5.46 -10.76 4.09
N ILE A 50 -4.79 -10.24 3.05
CA ILE A 50 -5.37 -9.21 2.17
C ILE A 50 -6.56 -9.75 1.38
N ASN A 51 -6.49 -10.99 0.89
CA ASN A 51 -7.60 -11.62 0.17
C ASN A 51 -8.83 -11.78 1.09
N ILE A 52 -8.65 -12.22 2.34
CA ILE A 52 -9.73 -12.28 3.34
C ILE A 52 -10.33 -10.88 3.57
N VAL A 53 -9.49 -9.85 3.68
CA VAL A 53 -9.97 -8.46 3.82
C VAL A 53 -10.78 -8.01 2.61
N CYS A 54 -10.38 -8.39 1.38
CA CYS A 54 -11.16 -8.10 0.16
C CYS A 54 -12.54 -8.78 0.22
N ASP A 55 -12.59 -10.06 0.60
CA ASP A 55 -13.84 -10.82 0.75
C ASP A 55 -14.77 -10.16 1.77
N GLU A 56 -14.28 -9.83 2.95
CA GLU A 56 -15.03 -9.16 4.03
C GLU A 56 -15.48 -7.74 3.65
N ALA A 57 -14.71 -7.06 2.82
CA ALA A 57 -15.06 -5.73 2.29
C ALA A 57 -16.05 -5.80 1.11
N GLY A 58 -16.33 -6.98 0.56
CA GLY A 58 -17.13 -7.17 -0.65
C GLY A 58 -16.45 -6.64 -1.91
N VAL A 59 -15.12 -6.66 -1.95
CA VAL A 59 -14.30 -6.19 -3.07
C VAL A 59 -13.85 -7.39 -3.90
N GLY A 60 -14.36 -7.51 -5.12
CA GLY A 60 -13.94 -8.56 -6.05
C GLY A 60 -12.52 -8.36 -6.55
N TYR A 61 -11.76 -9.44 -6.66
CA TYR A 61 -10.36 -9.44 -7.07
C TYR A 61 -10.01 -10.71 -7.84
N ASP A 62 -8.93 -10.67 -8.61
CA ASP A 62 -8.20 -11.86 -9.01
C ASP A 62 -6.94 -11.95 -8.14
N TYR A 63 -6.55 -13.14 -7.75
CA TYR A 63 -5.32 -13.40 -7.02
C TYR A 63 -4.34 -14.23 -7.84
N CYS A 64 -3.09 -13.82 -7.82
CA CYS A 64 -1.98 -14.66 -8.24
C CYS A 64 -0.77 -14.36 -7.36
N ASP A 65 -0.18 -15.40 -6.75
CA ASP A 65 0.99 -15.25 -5.90
C ASP A 65 2.25 -14.84 -6.68
N VAL A 66 2.43 -15.35 -7.90
CA VAL A 66 3.59 -15.10 -8.77
C VAL A 66 3.14 -14.66 -10.18
N PRO A 67 2.41 -13.55 -10.34
CA PRO A 67 2.02 -13.12 -11.68
C PRO A 67 3.23 -12.66 -12.48
N THR A 68 3.17 -12.94 -13.79
CA THR A 68 4.09 -12.35 -14.76
C THR A 68 3.50 -11.05 -15.33
N VAL A 69 4.33 -10.26 -16.01
CA VAL A 69 3.86 -9.06 -16.72
C VAL A 69 2.83 -9.41 -17.80
N GLU A 70 2.98 -10.53 -18.49
CA GLU A 70 2.03 -11.03 -19.50
C GLU A 70 0.67 -11.36 -18.87
N MET A 71 0.65 -11.95 -17.66
CA MET A 71 -0.58 -12.26 -16.93
C MET A 71 -1.27 -10.98 -16.44
N LEU A 72 -0.52 -10.03 -15.90
CA LEU A 72 -1.03 -8.72 -15.52
C LEU A 72 -1.68 -8.04 -16.73
N ASN A 73 -1.03 -8.08 -17.88
CA ASN A 73 -1.48 -7.45 -19.11
C ASN A 73 -2.63 -8.18 -19.79
N ALA A 74 -2.80 -9.47 -19.55
CA ALA A 74 -3.95 -10.21 -20.00
C ALA A 74 -5.25 -9.80 -19.27
N GLY A 75 -5.15 -9.09 -18.15
CA GLY A 75 -6.31 -8.61 -17.39
C GLY A 75 -7.06 -9.72 -16.66
N VAL A 76 -8.30 -9.42 -16.33
CA VAL A 76 -9.20 -10.31 -15.57
C VAL A 76 -9.17 -11.74 -16.11
N GLY A 77 -9.02 -12.71 -15.20
CA GLY A 77 -8.88 -14.12 -15.52
C GLY A 77 -7.46 -14.55 -15.87
N LEU A 78 -6.45 -13.65 -15.80
CA LEU A 78 -5.00 -13.95 -15.85
C LEU A 78 -4.62 -14.89 -17.02
N ALA A 79 -5.09 -14.59 -18.22
CA ALA A 79 -4.90 -15.42 -19.44
C ALA A 79 -5.47 -16.85 -19.33
N GLY A 80 -6.42 -17.08 -18.44
CA GLY A 80 -6.97 -18.44 -18.18
C GLY A 80 -6.01 -19.37 -17.44
N LYS A 81 -4.96 -18.83 -16.82
CA LYS A 81 -4.04 -19.60 -15.98
C LYS A 81 -4.79 -20.24 -14.82
N LYS A 82 -4.32 -21.41 -14.42
CA LYS A 82 -4.84 -22.18 -13.29
C LYS A 82 -3.69 -22.46 -12.34
N SER A 83 -4.01 -22.65 -11.07
CA SER A 83 -3.03 -23.07 -10.06
C SER A 83 -2.30 -24.34 -10.48
N ALA A 84 -1.00 -24.36 -10.22
CA ALA A 84 -0.09 -25.48 -10.46
C ALA A 84 0.97 -25.50 -9.34
N GLU A 85 1.87 -26.49 -9.36
CA GLU A 85 2.98 -26.51 -8.42
C GLU A 85 3.80 -25.20 -8.47
N GLY A 86 4.01 -24.59 -7.32
CA GLY A 86 4.73 -23.32 -7.19
C GLY A 86 4.00 -22.07 -7.69
N PHE A 87 2.69 -22.19 -7.97
CA PHE A 87 1.92 -21.12 -8.58
C PHE A 87 0.45 -21.22 -8.21
N HIS A 88 -0.12 -20.18 -7.61
CA HIS A 88 -1.51 -20.17 -7.17
C HIS A 88 -2.32 -19.04 -7.82
N VAL A 89 -3.53 -19.37 -8.30
CA VAL A 89 -4.46 -18.44 -8.94
C VAL A 89 -5.86 -18.64 -8.40
N GLU A 90 -6.54 -17.55 -8.07
CA GLU A 90 -7.97 -17.52 -7.75
C GLU A 90 -8.64 -16.38 -8.51
N ILE A 91 -9.90 -16.58 -8.92
CA ILE A 91 -10.68 -15.58 -9.64
C ILE A 91 -11.94 -15.29 -8.84
N HIS A 92 -11.96 -14.16 -8.14
CA HIS A 92 -13.06 -13.65 -7.32
C HIS A 92 -13.68 -12.38 -7.94
N THR A 93 -13.18 -11.95 -9.10
CA THR A 93 -13.76 -10.85 -9.85
C THR A 93 -15.15 -11.19 -10.37
N ASP A 94 -16.10 -10.29 -10.24
CA ASP A 94 -17.42 -10.40 -10.88
C ASP A 94 -17.26 -10.33 -12.41
N LEU A 95 -17.27 -11.50 -13.05
CA LEU A 95 -17.07 -11.64 -14.50
C LEU A 95 -18.24 -11.09 -15.33
N ALA A 96 -19.43 -10.88 -14.73
CA ALA A 96 -20.54 -10.22 -15.42
C ALA A 96 -20.28 -8.71 -15.54
N LYS A 97 -19.65 -8.12 -14.52
CA LYS A 97 -19.26 -6.70 -14.49
C LYS A 97 -17.94 -6.45 -15.20
N PHE A 98 -16.98 -7.34 -15.02
CA PHE A 98 -15.63 -7.25 -15.61
C PHE A 98 -15.30 -8.56 -16.35
N PRO A 99 -15.66 -8.68 -17.64
CA PRO A 99 -15.36 -9.87 -18.42
C PRO A 99 -13.86 -10.18 -18.47
N LYS A 100 -13.52 -11.45 -18.72
CA LYS A 100 -12.13 -11.88 -18.93
C LYS A 100 -11.43 -10.99 -19.96
N GLY A 101 -10.19 -10.62 -19.68
CA GLY A 101 -9.41 -9.72 -20.51
C GLY A 101 -9.62 -8.22 -20.20
N THR A 102 -10.55 -7.86 -19.28
CA THR A 102 -10.68 -6.46 -18.82
C THR A 102 -9.39 -6.04 -18.12
N PRO A 103 -8.73 -4.95 -18.55
CA PRO A 103 -7.48 -4.52 -17.93
C PRO A 103 -7.64 -4.16 -16.46
N TYR A 104 -6.77 -4.67 -15.59
CA TYR A 104 -6.73 -4.27 -14.19
C TYR A 104 -6.51 -2.77 -14.05
N LYS A 105 -7.19 -2.15 -13.10
CA LYS A 105 -7.06 -0.73 -12.77
C LYS A 105 -6.25 -0.53 -11.50
N THR A 106 -6.20 -1.55 -10.65
CA THR A 106 -5.49 -1.52 -9.38
C THR A 106 -4.76 -2.84 -9.17
N VAL A 107 -3.57 -2.76 -8.58
CA VAL A 107 -2.83 -3.92 -8.06
C VAL A 107 -2.51 -3.67 -6.59
N ILE A 108 -2.84 -4.63 -5.73
CA ILE A 108 -2.39 -4.66 -4.34
C ILE A 108 -1.21 -5.61 -4.22
N PHE A 109 -0.10 -5.09 -3.72
CA PHE A 109 1.06 -5.89 -3.34
C PHE A 109 1.04 -6.10 -1.82
N ALA A 110 0.81 -7.34 -1.38
CA ALA A 110 0.98 -7.76 0.01
C ALA A 110 2.47 -7.97 0.28
N ILE A 111 3.09 -7.03 1.01
CA ILE A 111 4.54 -6.96 1.18
C ILE A 111 4.97 -7.75 2.40
N GLY A 112 5.90 -8.68 2.23
CA GLY A 112 6.49 -9.48 3.29
C GLY A 112 7.25 -10.68 2.73
N ALA A 113 8.46 -10.93 3.20
CA ALA A 113 9.30 -12.01 2.71
C ALA A 113 9.10 -13.32 3.50
N SER A 114 8.99 -14.43 2.78
CA SER A 114 9.03 -15.78 3.31
C SER A 114 9.96 -16.64 2.45
N LEU A 115 11.13 -16.96 2.96
CA LEU A 115 12.07 -17.83 2.26
C LEU A 115 11.48 -19.20 1.94
N LYS A 116 10.65 -19.74 2.85
CA LYS A 116 9.93 -20.99 2.62
C LYS A 116 8.90 -20.83 1.48
N GLY A 117 8.13 -19.73 1.47
CA GLY A 117 7.18 -19.45 0.42
C GLY A 117 7.85 -19.26 -0.93
N MET A 118 8.90 -18.44 -0.99
CA MET A 118 9.69 -18.25 -2.21
C MET A 118 10.25 -19.57 -2.74
N GLY A 119 10.87 -20.41 -1.86
CA GLY A 119 11.38 -21.72 -2.24
C GLY A 119 10.28 -22.65 -2.79
N ALA A 120 9.10 -22.67 -2.18
CA ALA A 120 7.96 -23.45 -2.66
C ALA A 120 7.46 -22.98 -4.05
N SER A 121 7.63 -21.69 -4.36
CA SER A 121 7.29 -21.10 -5.66
C SER A 121 8.46 -21.13 -6.65
N GLY A 122 9.57 -21.80 -6.33
CA GLY A 122 10.75 -21.85 -7.17
C GLY A 122 11.50 -20.52 -7.30
N LEU A 123 11.30 -19.60 -6.35
CA LEU A 123 11.89 -18.27 -6.35
C LEU A 123 13.06 -18.19 -5.36
N THR A 124 14.01 -17.34 -5.70
CA THR A 124 15.01 -16.79 -4.79
C THR A 124 14.65 -15.35 -4.45
N VAL A 125 15.26 -14.78 -3.41
CA VAL A 125 15.07 -13.35 -3.06
C VAL A 125 15.39 -12.45 -4.26
N ASP A 126 16.48 -12.75 -5.00
CA ASP A 126 16.89 -11.96 -6.17
C ASP A 126 15.89 -12.05 -7.32
N SER A 127 15.38 -13.27 -7.61
CA SER A 127 14.41 -13.46 -8.67
C SER A 127 13.05 -12.83 -8.33
N GLU A 128 12.66 -12.89 -7.06
CA GLU A 128 11.42 -12.25 -6.56
C GLU A 128 11.53 -10.72 -6.66
N GLU A 129 12.62 -10.14 -6.17
CA GLU A 129 12.86 -8.70 -6.31
C GLU A 129 12.85 -8.25 -7.76
N ALA A 130 13.49 -9.01 -8.66
CA ALA A 130 13.49 -8.71 -10.10
C ALA A 130 12.08 -8.80 -10.72
N ARG A 131 11.26 -9.79 -10.31
CA ARG A 131 9.87 -9.93 -10.72
C ARG A 131 9.05 -8.73 -10.27
N LEU A 132 9.14 -8.35 -9.00
CA LEU A 132 8.41 -7.22 -8.44
C LEU A 132 8.75 -5.91 -9.16
N LYS A 133 10.04 -5.64 -9.38
CA LYS A 133 10.48 -4.44 -10.11
C LYS A 133 9.88 -4.38 -11.54
N LYS A 134 9.79 -5.53 -12.25
CA LYS A 134 9.18 -5.59 -13.57
C LYS A 134 7.67 -5.32 -13.52
N LEU A 135 6.95 -5.92 -12.57
CA LEU A 135 5.50 -5.69 -12.40
C LEU A 135 5.20 -4.23 -12.03
N VAL A 136 5.93 -3.68 -11.08
CA VAL A 136 5.79 -2.28 -10.65
C VAL A 136 6.06 -1.32 -11.82
N ALA A 137 7.12 -1.55 -12.59
CA ALA A 137 7.44 -0.73 -13.77
C ALA A 137 6.33 -0.79 -14.82
N ASP A 138 5.76 -1.97 -15.10
CA ASP A 138 4.64 -2.13 -16.04
C ASP A 138 3.37 -1.43 -15.53
N CYS A 139 3.04 -1.57 -14.23
CA CYS A 139 1.93 -0.84 -13.61
C CYS A 139 2.09 0.68 -13.77
N ARG A 140 3.30 1.20 -13.53
CA ARG A 140 3.61 2.63 -13.70
C ARG A 140 3.44 3.09 -15.15
N GLN A 141 3.99 2.34 -16.10
CA GLN A 141 3.88 2.64 -17.52
C GLN A 141 2.40 2.70 -17.97
N LYS A 142 1.55 1.81 -17.43
CA LYS A 142 0.13 1.68 -17.80
C LYS A 142 -0.80 2.48 -16.92
N LYS A 143 -0.27 3.21 -15.94
CA LYS A 143 -1.06 3.99 -14.97
C LYS A 143 -2.06 3.11 -14.20
N VAL A 144 -1.67 1.88 -13.89
CA VAL A 144 -2.38 1.01 -12.96
C VAL A 144 -2.07 1.48 -11.54
N PHE A 145 -3.10 1.68 -10.72
CA PHE A 145 -2.94 2.17 -9.35
C PHE A 145 -2.30 1.11 -8.46
N ILE A 146 -1.24 1.46 -7.76
CA ILE A 146 -0.46 0.54 -6.92
C ILE A 146 -0.77 0.81 -5.45
N ILE A 147 -1.25 -0.21 -4.74
CA ILE A 147 -1.40 -0.18 -3.30
C ILE A 147 -0.37 -1.13 -2.69
N GLY A 148 0.52 -0.60 -1.85
CA GLY A 148 1.43 -1.40 -1.05
C GLY A 148 0.84 -1.64 0.34
N VAL A 149 0.68 -2.89 0.75
CA VAL A 149 0.13 -3.25 2.06
C VAL A 149 1.13 -4.08 2.84
N HIS A 150 1.40 -3.73 4.10
CA HIS A 150 2.27 -4.50 4.99
C HIS A 150 1.58 -4.69 6.35
N VAL A 151 1.18 -5.92 6.65
CA VAL A 151 0.39 -6.26 7.85
C VAL A 151 1.04 -7.31 8.75
N GLY A 152 2.18 -7.86 8.34
CA GLY A 152 2.89 -8.92 9.09
C GLY A 152 3.60 -8.45 10.37
N GLY A 153 3.51 -7.16 10.70
CA GLY A 153 4.11 -6.60 11.91
C GLY A 153 5.65 -6.66 11.91
N LYS A 154 6.22 -6.67 13.10
CA LYS A 154 7.70 -6.73 13.28
C LYS A 154 8.32 -8.01 12.77
N SER A 155 7.58 -9.13 12.75
CA SER A 155 8.08 -10.43 12.32
C SER A 155 8.46 -10.48 10.84
N THR A 156 7.88 -9.61 10.03
CA THR A 156 8.15 -9.46 8.59
C THR A 156 8.94 -8.18 8.29
N ARG A 157 9.72 -7.71 9.26
CA ARG A 157 10.66 -6.59 9.15
C ARG A 157 12.08 -7.08 9.50
N GLY A 158 13.09 -6.29 9.18
CA GLY A 158 14.47 -6.67 9.42
C GLY A 158 15.46 -5.49 9.35
N ALA A 159 16.75 -5.81 9.36
CA ALA A 159 17.78 -4.81 9.11
C ALA A 159 17.76 -4.35 7.64
N ALA A 160 18.27 -3.16 7.38
CA ALA A 160 18.41 -2.65 6.01
C ALA A 160 19.14 -3.67 5.11
N GLY A 161 18.56 -3.95 3.94
CA GLY A 161 19.07 -4.93 2.98
C GLY A 161 18.70 -6.39 3.29
N SER A 162 17.99 -6.69 4.39
CA SER A 162 17.41 -8.02 4.61
C SER A 162 16.30 -8.33 3.58
N ASP A 163 15.93 -9.59 3.46
CA ASP A 163 14.96 -10.05 2.47
C ASP A 163 13.61 -9.30 2.58
N ASN A 164 13.13 -9.10 3.81
CA ASN A 164 11.91 -8.31 4.06
C ASN A 164 12.05 -6.87 3.58
N GLU A 165 13.17 -6.21 3.93
CA GLU A 165 13.39 -4.81 3.57
C GLU A 165 13.61 -4.64 2.06
N ARG A 166 14.19 -5.64 1.38
CA ARG A 166 14.32 -5.65 -0.10
C ARG A 166 12.95 -5.71 -0.79
N MET A 167 11.98 -6.47 -0.25
CA MET A 167 10.61 -6.50 -0.79
C MET A 167 9.90 -5.16 -0.57
N ILE A 168 10.10 -4.53 0.59
CA ILE A 168 9.60 -3.19 0.86
C ILE A 168 10.19 -2.19 -0.13
N ASP A 169 11.52 -2.22 -0.35
CA ASP A 169 12.22 -1.30 -1.27
C ASP A 169 11.80 -1.49 -2.73
N ALA A 170 11.42 -2.70 -3.11
CA ALA A 170 10.96 -2.98 -4.47
C ALA A 170 9.57 -2.44 -4.78
N VAL A 171 8.71 -2.23 -3.76
CA VAL A 171 7.29 -1.88 -3.96
C VAL A 171 6.92 -0.55 -3.33
N ALA A 172 7.22 -0.34 -2.04
CA ALA A 172 6.67 0.78 -1.29
C ALA A 172 7.03 2.17 -1.86
N PRO A 173 8.25 2.44 -2.37
CA PRO A 173 8.57 3.75 -2.94
C PRO A 173 7.84 4.08 -4.25
N GLU A 174 7.22 3.10 -4.87
CA GLU A 174 6.52 3.19 -6.15
C GLU A 174 4.99 3.06 -5.99
N ALA A 175 4.49 2.91 -4.76
CA ALA A 175 3.06 2.84 -4.50
C ALA A 175 2.37 4.20 -4.69
N ASP A 176 1.09 4.17 -5.07
CA ASP A 176 0.21 5.33 -5.06
C ASP A 176 -0.47 5.50 -3.69
N TYR A 177 -0.50 4.42 -2.92
CA TYR A 177 -1.05 4.38 -1.58
C TYR A 177 -0.36 3.30 -0.75
N LEU A 178 -0.03 3.62 0.50
CA LEU A 178 0.51 2.68 1.48
C LEU A 178 -0.48 2.47 2.61
N ILE A 179 -0.70 1.22 2.99
CA ILE A 179 -1.49 0.83 4.15
C ILE A 179 -0.66 -0.13 4.98
N VAL A 180 -0.45 0.18 6.25
CA VAL A 180 0.38 -0.64 7.13
C VAL A 180 -0.22 -0.75 8.53
N THR A 181 0.10 -1.82 9.26
CA THR A 181 -0.18 -1.82 10.69
C THR A 181 0.84 -0.93 11.41
N LYS A 182 0.46 -0.36 12.55
CA LYS A 182 1.40 0.41 13.41
C LYS A 182 2.62 -0.43 13.79
N GLU A 183 2.40 -1.73 14.06
CA GLU A 183 3.47 -2.65 14.35
C GLU A 183 4.44 -2.82 13.18
N SER A 184 3.95 -2.82 11.95
CA SER A 184 4.77 -2.85 10.73
C SER A 184 5.62 -1.59 10.57
N ASN A 185 5.11 -0.44 11.03
CA ASN A 185 5.80 0.85 10.93
C ASN A 185 6.47 1.30 12.25
N PHE A 186 6.82 0.37 13.14
CA PHE A 186 7.36 0.65 14.48
C PHE A 186 8.60 1.56 14.50
N ASP A 187 9.38 1.56 13.41
CA ASP A 187 10.59 2.38 13.23
C ASP A 187 10.35 3.63 12.36
N GLY A 188 9.12 3.84 11.90
CA GLY A 188 8.73 4.94 11.04
C GLY A 188 9.28 4.84 9.60
N ARG A 189 9.73 3.65 9.14
CA ARG A 189 10.27 3.49 7.80
C ARG A 189 9.25 3.79 6.72
N PHE A 190 8.03 3.24 6.83
CA PHE A 190 6.97 3.52 5.86
C PHE A 190 6.57 4.98 5.86
N SER A 191 6.53 5.64 7.03
CA SER A 191 6.30 7.09 7.14
C SER A 191 7.39 7.89 6.43
N LYS A 192 8.66 7.48 6.54
CA LYS A 192 9.78 8.12 5.83
C LYS A 192 9.66 7.96 4.31
N ILE A 193 9.33 6.74 3.82
CA ILE A 193 9.11 6.48 2.40
C ILE A 193 7.93 7.32 1.88
N ALA A 194 6.80 7.28 2.57
CA ALA A 194 5.60 8.01 2.22
C ALA A 194 5.86 9.52 2.11
N LYS A 195 6.55 10.09 3.10
CA LYS A 195 6.93 11.50 3.09
C LYS A 195 7.89 11.84 1.94
N ALA A 196 8.92 11.03 1.72
CA ALA A 196 9.93 11.28 0.69
C ALA A 196 9.36 11.20 -0.73
N LYS A 197 8.34 10.36 -0.94
CA LYS A 197 7.71 10.12 -2.24
C LYS A 197 6.35 10.80 -2.41
N ASN A 198 5.89 11.53 -1.38
CA ASN A 198 4.56 12.15 -1.33
C ASN A 198 3.42 11.13 -1.56
N ILE A 199 3.54 9.97 -0.92
CA ILE A 199 2.56 8.88 -0.99
C ILE A 199 1.62 8.99 0.22
N PRO A 200 0.29 8.96 0.04
CA PRO A 200 -0.64 8.81 1.15
C PRO A 200 -0.35 7.52 1.94
N LEU A 201 -0.37 7.60 3.26
CA LEU A 201 -0.14 6.47 4.17
C LEU A 201 -1.27 6.39 5.18
N THR A 202 -1.87 5.22 5.32
CA THR A 202 -2.78 4.89 6.42
C THR A 202 -2.13 3.86 7.34
N GLU A 203 -2.11 4.17 8.63
CA GLU A 203 -1.69 3.25 9.68
C GLU A 203 -2.92 2.75 10.43
N VAL A 204 -3.06 1.43 10.53
CA VAL A 204 -4.13 0.76 11.27
C VAL A 204 -3.57 0.02 12.48
N GLU A 205 -4.41 -0.28 13.46
CA GLU A 205 -3.99 -1.07 14.62
C GLU A 205 -3.85 -2.55 14.24
N TYR A 206 -4.87 -3.11 13.59
CA TYR A 206 -4.95 -4.52 13.20
C TYR A 206 -5.21 -4.67 11.70
N ALA A 207 -4.81 -5.82 11.15
CA ALA A 207 -5.05 -6.12 9.74
C ALA A 207 -6.55 -6.10 9.36
N LEU A 208 -7.45 -6.48 10.28
CA LEU A 208 -8.90 -6.46 10.03
C LEU A 208 -9.48 -5.04 9.90
N ASP A 209 -8.81 -4.03 10.43
CA ASP A 209 -9.23 -2.62 10.24
C ASP A 209 -9.17 -2.20 8.76
N LEU A 210 -8.43 -2.96 7.93
CA LEU A 210 -8.35 -2.73 6.50
C LEU A 210 -9.69 -2.95 5.79
N VAL A 211 -10.64 -3.70 6.38
CA VAL A 211 -11.97 -3.92 5.80
C VAL A 211 -12.68 -2.58 5.55
N ASP A 212 -12.68 -1.70 6.53
CA ASP A 212 -13.31 -0.39 6.40
C ASP A 212 -12.51 0.55 5.48
N ILE A 213 -11.19 0.42 5.46
CA ILE A 213 -10.34 1.16 4.52
C ILE A 213 -10.63 0.70 3.08
N PHE A 214 -10.71 -0.60 2.80
CA PHE A 214 -10.99 -1.13 1.45
C PHE A 214 -12.39 -0.75 0.97
N LYS A 215 -13.41 -0.76 1.85
CA LYS A 215 -14.73 -0.20 1.53
C LYS A 215 -14.63 1.27 1.09
N GLN A 216 -13.78 2.07 1.75
CA GLN A 216 -13.58 3.46 1.35
C GLN A 216 -12.80 3.59 0.04
N VAL A 217 -11.74 2.81 -0.14
CA VAL A 217 -10.86 2.84 -1.34
C VAL A 217 -11.63 2.49 -2.62
N PHE A 218 -12.52 1.49 -2.57
CA PHE A 218 -13.17 0.91 -3.75
C PHE A 218 -14.65 1.28 -3.93
N GLN A 219 -15.13 2.27 -3.19
CA GLN A 219 -16.48 2.83 -3.34
C GLN A 219 -16.58 3.91 -4.43
#